data_36dbf2f4454eb712d7eff84fa1e04d8d
#
_entry.id   36dbf2f4454eb712d7eff84fa1e04d8d
#
_cell.length_a   1.000
_cell.length_b   1.000
_cell.length_c   1.000
_cell.angle_alpha   90.00
_cell.angle_beta   90.00
_cell.angle_gamma   90.00
#
_symmetry.space_group_name_H-M   'P 1'
#
loop_
_entity.id
_entity.type
_entity.pdbx_description
1 polymer ?
#
loop_
_entity_poly.entity_id
_entity_poly.type
_entity_poly.pdbx_seq_one_letter_code
_entity_poly.pdbx_strand_id
1 'polypeptide(L)'
;MRDYVILTDSCCDLSAEMAAELGVEVLPLSLQMGDCTYRNYLDGREIGFHEFYERVRSGELATTSAVNVGEFEEKMREILKTGKDILSISFSSALSTTYQSSVIAAEELKDEFPDAKILTVDSLCASLGQGLFVYLCAQEQKKGKTIDEVKTFAEETKGRVCHWFTVDDLNHLKRGGRINAATALFGTMLAIKPVMHVDDEGRLIPVSKARGRKASLTALVDRMEATAIDPAGQTVFISHGDCLEDAEFVAGEVRRRLGVETVHINYVGPVIGNHSGPGTMALFFLGSER
;
A
#
# COMPACT_ATOMS: atom_id res chain seq x y z
N MET A 1 3.52 25.47 -18.23
CA MET A 1 3.80 24.21 -17.54
C MET A 1 2.58 23.35 -17.78
N ARG A 2 2.74 22.09 -18.19
CA ARG A 2 1.58 21.19 -18.37
C ARG A 2 1.09 20.74 -17.00
N ASP A 3 -0.23 20.60 -16.86
CA ASP A 3 -0.81 19.92 -15.72
C ASP A 3 -0.43 18.43 -15.75
N TYR A 4 -0.47 17.78 -14.64
CA TYR A 4 -0.16 16.34 -14.57
C TYR A 4 -1.12 15.60 -13.64
N VAL A 5 -1.20 14.29 -13.85
CA VAL A 5 -2.01 13.36 -13.06
C VAL A 5 -1.07 12.44 -12.27
N ILE A 6 -1.36 12.21 -11.02
CA ILE A 6 -0.76 11.12 -10.25
C ILE A 6 -1.56 9.86 -10.57
N LEU A 7 -0.89 8.86 -11.15
CA LEU A 7 -1.43 7.54 -11.43
C LEU A 7 -0.84 6.54 -10.43
N THR A 8 -1.67 5.74 -9.80
CA THR A 8 -1.23 4.66 -8.90
C THR A 8 -2.00 3.38 -9.17
N ASP A 9 -1.80 2.37 -8.37
CA ASP A 9 -2.52 1.10 -8.45
C ASP A 9 -3.28 0.80 -7.16
N SER A 10 -4.21 -0.15 -7.21
CA SER A 10 -5.12 -0.44 -6.11
C SER A 10 -4.48 -1.04 -4.86
N CYS A 11 -3.17 -1.41 -4.91
CA CYS A 11 -2.43 -1.80 -3.71
C CYS A 11 -2.10 -0.60 -2.79
N CYS A 12 -2.48 0.62 -3.18
CA CYS A 12 -2.43 1.79 -2.29
C CYS A 12 -3.46 1.74 -1.16
N ASP A 13 -4.50 0.93 -1.29
CA ASP A 13 -5.59 0.73 -0.31
C ASP A 13 -6.25 2.04 0.19
N LEU A 14 -6.11 3.15 -0.55
CA LEU A 14 -6.84 4.38 -0.25
C LEU A 14 -8.35 4.12 -0.34
N SER A 15 -9.15 4.88 0.41
CA SER A 15 -10.58 4.87 0.13
C SER A 15 -10.88 5.55 -1.22
N ALA A 16 -11.98 5.14 -1.86
CA ALA A 16 -12.39 5.73 -3.13
C ALA A 16 -12.63 7.24 -3.01
N GLU A 17 -13.19 7.67 -1.88
CA GLU A 17 -13.42 9.07 -1.56
C GLU A 17 -12.11 9.85 -1.47
N MET A 18 -11.13 9.32 -0.73
CA MET A 18 -9.82 9.97 -0.60
C MET A 18 -9.09 10.04 -1.94
N ALA A 19 -9.10 8.98 -2.74
CA ALA A 19 -8.49 8.99 -4.07
C ALA A 19 -9.13 10.06 -4.97
N ALA A 20 -10.46 10.19 -4.93
CA ALA A 20 -11.18 11.22 -5.67
C ALA A 20 -10.86 12.64 -5.16
N GLU A 21 -10.81 12.86 -3.84
CA GLU A 21 -10.44 14.15 -3.25
C GLU A 21 -9.01 14.57 -3.58
N LEU A 22 -8.10 13.62 -3.69
CA LEU A 22 -6.71 13.83 -4.08
C LEU A 22 -6.57 14.06 -5.60
N GLY A 23 -7.55 13.66 -6.40
CA GLY A 23 -7.49 13.71 -7.86
C GLY A 23 -6.53 12.68 -8.46
N VAL A 24 -6.36 11.55 -7.78
CA VAL A 24 -5.47 10.45 -8.21
C VAL A 24 -6.24 9.44 -9.06
N GLU A 25 -5.63 9.01 -10.15
CA GLU A 25 -6.12 7.89 -10.96
C GLU A 25 -5.57 6.57 -10.42
N VAL A 26 -6.42 5.54 -10.36
CA VAL A 26 -6.06 4.25 -9.75
C VAL A 26 -6.36 3.10 -10.72
N LEU A 27 -5.33 2.32 -11.06
CA LEU A 27 -5.46 1.09 -11.83
C LEU A 27 -5.74 -0.10 -10.91
N PRO A 28 -6.82 -0.85 -11.13
CA PRO A 28 -7.13 -2.01 -10.31
C PRO A 28 -6.28 -3.22 -10.70
N LEU A 29 -5.63 -3.85 -9.72
CA LEU A 29 -5.10 -5.21 -9.87
C LEU A 29 -6.27 -6.21 -9.89
N SER A 30 -5.97 -7.47 -10.20
CA SER A 30 -6.99 -8.53 -10.28
C SER A 30 -6.80 -9.58 -9.20
N LEU A 31 -7.94 -10.14 -8.75
CA LEU A 31 -8.05 -11.28 -7.86
C LEU A 31 -8.88 -12.36 -8.54
N GLN A 32 -8.36 -13.58 -8.69
CA GLN A 32 -9.14 -14.74 -9.10
C GLN A 32 -9.47 -15.58 -7.85
N MET A 33 -10.75 -15.82 -7.60
CA MET A 33 -11.25 -16.61 -6.49
C MET A 33 -12.34 -17.56 -6.99
N GLY A 34 -12.12 -18.87 -6.91
CA GLY A 34 -12.92 -19.85 -7.63
C GLY A 34 -12.87 -19.63 -9.14
N ASP A 35 -14.02 -19.64 -9.80
CA ASP A 35 -14.18 -19.43 -11.24
C ASP A 35 -14.34 -17.94 -11.62
N CYS A 36 -14.31 -17.02 -10.63
CA CYS A 36 -14.53 -15.59 -10.83
C CYS A 36 -13.24 -14.82 -10.76
N THR A 37 -13.09 -13.84 -11.66
CA THR A 37 -12.03 -12.83 -11.60
C THR A 37 -12.67 -11.50 -11.22
N TYR A 38 -12.12 -10.87 -10.17
CA TYR A 38 -12.55 -9.58 -9.66
C TYR A 38 -11.44 -8.56 -9.85
N ARG A 39 -11.83 -7.34 -10.22
CA ARG A 39 -10.95 -6.18 -10.18
C ARG A 39 -10.96 -5.58 -8.77
N ASN A 40 -9.79 -5.33 -8.21
CA ASN A 40 -9.66 -4.72 -6.89
C ASN A 40 -9.90 -3.21 -6.96
N TYR A 41 -11.17 -2.79 -7.14
CA TYR A 41 -11.55 -1.39 -7.03
C TYR A 41 -11.57 -0.93 -5.57
N LEU A 42 -11.20 0.34 -5.32
CA LEU A 42 -11.10 0.89 -3.97
C LEU A 42 -12.45 0.98 -3.22
N ASP A 43 -13.56 0.92 -3.94
CA ASP A 43 -14.92 0.92 -3.38
C ASP A 43 -15.52 -0.49 -3.19
N GLY A 44 -14.77 -1.54 -3.53
CA GLY A 44 -15.22 -2.91 -3.37
C GLY A 44 -16.42 -3.32 -4.23
N ARG A 45 -16.67 -2.60 -5.37
CA ARG A 45 -17.86 -2.79 -6.21
C ARG A 45 -17.99 -4.18 -6.83
N GLU A 46 -16.88 -4.90 -7.05
CA GLU A 46 -16.91 -6.26 -7.62
C GLU A 46 -16.85 -7.35 -6.55
N ILE A 47 -16.19 -7.09 -5.43
CA ILE A 47 -16.19 -7.94 -4.26
C ILE A 47 -16.07 -7.06 -3.00
N GLY A 48 -17.04 -7.15 -2.10
CA GLY A 48 -17.01 -6.41 -0.84
C GLY A 48 -15.84 -6.88 0.04
N PHE A 49 -15.18 -5.95 0.72
CA PHE A 49 -13.99 -6.28 1.52
C PHE A 49 -14.30 -7.33 2.60
N HIS A 50 -15.38 -7.15 3.35
CA HIS A 50 -15.79 -8.12 4.36
C HIS A 50 -16.13 -9.49 3.75
N GLU A 51 -16.88 -9.52 2.64
CA GLU A 51 -17.20 -10.76 1.91
C GLU A 51 -15.92 -11.50 1.49
N PHE A 52 -14.94 -10.79 0.93
CA PHE A 52 -13.64 -11.36 0.57
C PHE A 52 -12.98 -12.04 1.78
N TYR A 53 -12.92 -11.36 2.93
CA TYR A 53 -12.28 -11.92 4.12
C TYR A 53 -13.05 -13.11 4.71
N GLU A 54 -14.38 -13.13 4.65
CA GLU A 54 -15.19 -14.28 5.07
C GLU A 54 -14.91 -15.52 4.18
N ARG A 55 -14.78 -15.31 2.88
CA ARG A 55 -14.41 -16.40 1.94
C ARG A 55 -13.01 -16.93 2.23
N VAL A 56 -12.04 -16.06 2.51
CA VAL A 56 -10.70 -16.49 2.93
C VAL A 56 -10.71 -17.25 4.25
N ARG A 57 -11.52 -16.82 5.24
CA ARG A 57 -11.69 -17.53 6.52
C ARG A 57 -12.32 -18.90 6.34
N SER A 58 -13.20 -19.07 5.37
CA SER A 58 -13.78 -20.37 5.02
C SER A 58 -12.80 -21.31 4.31
N GLY A 59 -11.57 -20.84 4.02
CA GLY A 59 -10.52 -21.63 3.38
C GLY A 59 -10.48 -21.53 1.87
N GLU A 60 -11.27 -20.64 1.26
CA GLU A 60 -11.22 -20.42 -0.18
C GLU A 60 -9.88 -19.79 -0.57
N LEU A 61 -9.25 -20.34 -1.61
CA LEU A 61 -7.97 -19.88 -2.12
C LEU A 61 -8.17 -18.93 -3.28
N ALA A 62 -7.33 -17.91 -3.35
CA ALA A 62 -7.30 -16.99 -4.46
C ALA A 62 -5.88 -16.80 -5.01
N THR A 63 -5.79 -16.30 -6.23
CA THR A 63 -4.55 -15.84 -6.86
C THR A 63 -4.71 -14.40 -7.31
N THR A 64 -3.60 -13.68 -7.42
CA THR A 64 -3.59 -12.26 -7.80
C THR A 64 -2.77 -12.03 -9.04
N SER A 65 -3.15 -11.04 -9.84
CA SER A 65 -2.41 -10.60 -11.01
C SER A 65 -2.09 -9.10 -10.89
N ALA A 66 -0.84 -8.77 -11.25
CA ALA A 66 -0.39 -7.39 -11.38
C ALA A 66 -1.16 -6.65 -12.48
N VAL A 67 -1.12 -5.33 -12.46
CA VAL A 67 -1.48 -4.52 -13.64
C VAL A 67 -0.45 -4.80 -14.73
N ASN A 68 -0.89 -5.19 -15.91
CA ASN A 68 -0.01 -5.49 -17.03
C ASN A 68 0.32 -4.25 -17.88
N VAL A 69 1.28 -4.39 -18.79
CA VAL A 69 1.75 -3.29 -19.66
C VAL A 69 0.60 -2.67 -20.46
N GLY A 70 -0.23 -3.49 -21.10
CA GLY A 70 -1.36 -3.00 -21.92
C GLY A 70 -2.39 -2.20 -21.13
N GLU A 71 -2.68 -2.60 -19.89
CA GLU A 71 -3.57 -1.84 -18.99
C GLU A 71 -2.98 -0.48 -18.61
N PHE A 72 -1.67 -0.41 -18.36
CA PHE A 72 -0.98 0.86 -18.15
C PHE A 72 -0.98 1.73 -19.40
N GLU A 73 -0.67 1.17 -20.56
CA GLU A 73 -0.70 1.91 -21.83
C GLU A 73 -2.06 2.50 -22.13
N GLU A 74 -3.12 1.70 -21.98
CA GLU A 74 -4.49 2.17 -22.21
C GLU A 74 -4.82 3.36 -21.32
N LYS A 75 -4.56 3.23 -20.00
CA LYS A 75 -4.84 4.30 -19.04
C LYS A 75 -3.96 5.52 -19.22
N MET A 76 -2.66 5.32 -19.43
CA MET A 76 -1.73 6.43 -19.68
C MET A 76 -2.08 7.16 -20.96
N ARG A 77 -2.41 6.46 -22.04
CA ARG A 77 -2.84 7.04 -23.32
C ARG A 77 -4.12 7.87 -23.17
N GLU A 78 -5.09 7.39 -22.37
CA GLU A 78 -6.30 8.15 -22.03
C GLU A 78 -5.94 9.50 -21.37
N ILE A 79 -5.07 9.49 -20.36
CA ILE A 79 -4.62 10.69 -19.67
C ILE A 79 -3.84 11.62 -20.60
N LEU A 80 -2.89 11.11 -21.37
CA LEU A 80 -2.03 11.89 -22.26
C LEU A 80 -2.82 12.60 -23.37
N LYS A 81 -3.91 11.99 -23.88
CA LYS A 81 -4.83 12.63 -24.84
C LYS A 81 -5.54 13.85 -24.28
N THR A 82 -5.62 14.01 -22.96
CA THR A 82 -6.12 15.24 -22.32
C THR A 82 -5.11 16.38 -22.29
N GLY A 83 -3.88 16.15 -22.74
CA GLY A 83 -2.79 17.11 -22.71
C GLY A 83 -2.03 17.20 -21.38
N LYS A 84 -2.26 16.27 -20.44
CA LYS A 84 -1.60 16.22 -19.14
C LYS A 84 -0.39 15.30 -19.15
N ASP A 85 0.57 15.57 -18.29
CA ASP A 85 1.69 14.69 -17.98
C ASP A 85 1.30 13.63 -16.92
N ILE A 86 2.15 12.62 -16.68
CA ILE A 86 1.85 11.53 -15.74
C ILE A 86 3.00 11.32 -14.76
N LEU A 87 2.68 11.29 -13.46
CA LEU A 87 3.54 10.74 -12.42
C LEU A 87 2.94 9.41 -11.94
N SER A 88 3.51 8.29 -12.39
CA SER A 88 3.06 6.95 -12.00
C SER A 88 3.80 6.50 -10.76
N ILE A 89 3.09 6.25 -9.67
CA ILE A 89 3.62 5.76 -8.39
C ILE A 89 3.05 4.37 -8.16
N SER A 90 3.88 3.34 -8.26
CA SER A 90 3.43 1.95 -8.22
C SER A 90 3.83 1.23 -6.94
N PHE A 91 3.11 0.17 -6.65
CA PHE A 91 3.39 -0.83 -5.62
C PHE A 91 4.83 -1.33 -5.68
N SER A 92 5.42 -1.66 -4.52
CA SER A 92 6.81 -2.12 -4.40
C SER A 92 7.17 -3.18 -5.45
N SER A 93 8.24 -2.91 -6.20
CA SER A 93 8.81 -3.84 -7.19
C SER A 93 9.33 -5.15 -6.57
N ALA A 94 9.64 -5.15 -5.27
CA ALA A 94 10.04 -6.35 -4.54
C ALA A 94 8.85 -7.31 -4.28
N LEU A 95 7.61 -6.83 -4.43
CA LEU A 95 6.39 -7.59 -4.12
C LEU A 95 5.55 -7.91 -5.36
N SER A 96 5.69 -7.12 -6.44
CA SER A 96 4.87 -7.23 -7.65
C SER A 96 5.61 -6.72 -8.88
N THR A 97 5.25 -7.21 -10.07
CA THR A 97 5.74 -6.71 -11.36
C THR A 97 5.00 -5.45 -11.83
N THR A 98 4.05 -4.92 -11.06
CA THR A 98 3.23 -3.75 -11.43
C THR A 98 4.11 -2.53 -11.77
N TYR A 99 5.14 -2.23 -10.97
CA TYR A 99 6.07 -1.14 -11.26
C TYR A 99 6.79 -1.35 -12.59
N GLN A 100 7.31 -2.56 -12.86
CA GLN A 100 7.99 -2.86 -14.11
C GLN A 100 7.07 -2.69 -15.33
N SER A 101 5.80 -3.09 -15.20
CA SER A 101 4.80 -2.87 -16.24
C SER A 101 4.58 -1.38 -16.53
N SER A 102 4.54 -0.54 -15.49
CA SER A 102 4.39 0.91 -15.65
C SER A 102 5.59 1.57 -16.36
N VAL A 103 6.81 1.07 -16.08
CA VAL A 103 8.04 1.56 -16.73
C VAL A 103 8.04 1.21 -18.21
N ILE A 104 7.67 -0.03 -18.56
CA ILE A 104 7.62 -0.46 -19.98
C ILE A 104 6.56 0.35 -20.72
N ALA A 105 5.37 0.49 -20.19
CA ALA A 105 4.30 1.27 -20.81
C ALA A 105 4.69 2.75 -21.01
N ALA A 106 5.36 3.33 -20.02
CA ALA A 106 5.85 4.72 -20.11
C ALA A 106 6.89 4.88 -21.24
N GLU A 107 7.77 3.89 -21.43
CA GLU A 107 8.77 3.91 -22.50
C GLU A 107 8.13 3.77 -23.90
N GLU A 108 7.19 2.84 -24.05
CA GLU A 108 6.49 2.57 -25.32
C GLU A 108 5.63 3.75 -25.78
N LEU A 109 5.12 4.56 -24.85
CA LEU A 109 4.30 5.75 -25.16
C LEU A 109 5.12 7.00 -25.52
N LYS A 110 6.43 7.04 -25.32
CA LYS A 110 7.25 8.22 -25.61
C LYS A 110 7.21 8.65 -27.08
N ASP A 111 7.23 7.70 -28.00
CA ASP A 111 7.20 8.01 -29.43
C ASP A 111 5.83 8.53 -29.89
N GLU A 112 4.75 8.07 -29.25
CA GLU A 112 3.38 8.53 -29.50
C GLU A 112 3.12 9.92 -28.90
N PHE A 113 3.75 10.26 -27.77
CA PHE A 113 3.57 11.51 -27.03
C PHE A 113 4.90 12.20 -26.71
N PRO A 114 5.69 12.64 -27.71
CA PRO A 114 7.07 13.14 -27.51
C PRO A 114 7.16 14.41 -26.64
N ASP A 115 6.07 15.20 -26.59
CA ASP A 115 6.02 16.44 -25.78
C ASP A 115 5.53 16.21 -24.35
N ALA A 116 5.10 15.00 -23.98
CA ALA A 116 4.60 14.68 -22.66
C ALA A 116 5.68 14.09 -21.76
N LYS A 117 5.59 14.40 -20.46
CA LYS A 117 6.39 13.73 -19.43
C LYS A 117 5.61 12.56 -18.86
N ILE A 118 6.20 11.39 -18.87
CA ILE A 118 5.73 10.20 -18.16
C ILE A 118 6.84 9.77 -17.21
N LEU A 119 6.65 10.05 -15.93
CA LEU A 119 7.61 9.75 -14.88
C LEU A 119 7.09 8.59 -14.03
N THR A 120 7.97 7.65 -13.71
CA THR A 120 7.63 6.48 -12.88
C THR A 120 8.42 6.50 -11.58
N VAL A 121 7.79 6.04 -10.51
CA VAL A 121 8.38 5.91 -9.16
C VAL A 121 8.03 4.54 -8.60
N ASP A 122 9.04 3.77 -8.24
CA ASP A 122 8.86 2.62 -7.37
C ASP A 122 8.70 3.13 -5.94
N SER A 123 7.50 2.95 -5.37
CA SER A 123 7.23 3.43 -4.02
C SER A 123 8.03 2.67 -2.95
N LEU A 124 8.41 1.43 -3.24
CA LEU A 124 8.92 0.47 -2.25
C LEU A 124 7.97 0.30 -1.06
N CYS A 125 6.69 0.60 -1.26
CA CYS A 125 5.63 0.61 -0.25
C CYS A 125 4.53 -0.40 -0.61
N ALA A 126 3.68 -0.69 0.37
CA ALA A 126 2.53 -1.59 0.25
C ALA A 126 1.34 -1.06 1.05
N SER A 127 0.12 -1.42 0.64
CA SER A 127 -1.13 -1.09 1.34
C SER A 127 -1.25 0.42 1.60
N LEU A 128 -1.84 0.84 2.68
CA LEU A 128 -1.92 2.26 3.04
C LEU A 128 -0.56 2.94 3.29
N GLY A 129 0.56 2.20 3.28
CA GLY A 129 1.88 2.83 3.20
C GLY A 129 2.15 3.43 1.81
N GLN A 130 1.76 2.73 0.74
CA GLN A 130 1.71 3.31 -0.60
C GLN A 130 0.64 4.42 -0.65
N GLY A 131 -0.50 4.23 0.01
CA GLY A 131 -1.55 5.25 0.13
C GLY A 131 -1.05 6.53 0.80
N LEU A 132 -0.34 6.44 1.92
CA LEU A 132 0.30 7.58 2.59
C LEU A 132 1.32 8.26 1.66
N PHE A 133 2.13 7.49 0.96
CA PHE A 133 3.12 8.02 0.05
C PHE A 133 2.47 8.79 -1.13
N VAL A 134 1.43 8.22 -1.73
CA VAL A 134 0.62 8.89 -2.78
C VAL A 134 -0.06 10.15 -2.23
N TYR A 135 -0.63 10.06 -1.01
CA TYR A 135 -1.23 11.20 -0.33
C TYR A 135 -0.23 12.35 -0.17
N LEU A 136 0.99 12.08 0.30
CA LEU A 136 2.03 13.10 0.47
C LEU A 136 2.42 13.73 -0.86
N CYS A 137 2.61 12.93 -1.91
CA CYS A 137 2.90 13.44 -3.27
C CYS A 137 1.76 14.32 -3.81
N ALA A 138 0.51 13.93 -3.58
CA ALA A 138 -0.66 14.71 -3.99
C ALA A 138 -0.78 16.03 -3.19
N GLN A 139 -0.39 16.05 -1.91
CA GLN A 139 -0.32 17.30 -1.14
C GLN A 139 0.74 18.26 -1.70
N GLU A 140 1.91 17.76 -2.13
CA GLU A 140 2.91 18.58 -2.79
C GLU A 140 2.42 19.12 -4.14
N GLN A 141 1.69 18.31 -4.91
CA GLN A 141 1.03 18.75 -6.15
C GLN A 141 0.02 19.88 -5.87
N LYS A 142 -0.82 19.74 -4.83
CA LYS A 142 -1.80 20.77 -4.43
C LYS A 142 -1.16 22.09 -3.99
N LYS A 143 0.10 22.05 -3.52
CA LYS A 143 0.92 23.25 -3.23
C LYS A 143 1.46 23.92 -4.50
N GLY A 144 1.16 23.40 -5.69
CA GLY A 144 1.58 23.95 -6.97
C GLY A 144 2.97 23.49 -7.45
N LYS A 145 3.55 22.45 -6.86
CA LYS A 145 4.82 21.91 -7.32
C LYS A 145 4.69 21.23 -8.67
N THR A 146 5.73 21.38 -9.48
CA THR A 146 5.87 20.74 -10.79
C THR A 146 6.00 19.23 -10.66
N ILE A 147 5.77 18.50 -11.75
CA ILE A 147 5.92 17.04 -11.79
C ILE A 147 7.35 16.61 -11.41
N ASP A 148 8.38 17.36 -11.85
CA ASP A 148 9.78 17.06 -11.53
C ASP A 148 10.09 17.28 -10.04
N GLU A 149 9.56 18.36 -9.44
CA GLU A 149 9.71 18.63 -8.00
C GLU A 149 8.99 17.57 -7.15
N VAL A 150 7.79 17.13 -7.55
CA VAL A 150 7.08 16.07 -6.82
C VAL A 150 7.77 14.72 -7.00
N LYS A 151 8.34 14.42 -8.19
CA LYS A 151 9.16 13.22 -8.35
C LYS A 151 10.39 13.27 -7.45
N THR A 152 11.09 14.39 -7.37
CA THR A 152 12.25 14.54 -6.48
C THR A 152 11.84 14.33 -5.01
N PHE A 153 10.75 14.97 -4.57
CA PHE A 153 10.18 14.75 -3.25
C PHE A 153 9.84 13.28 -2.98
N ALA A 154 9.25 12.60 -3.97
CA ALA A 154 8.92 11.18 -3.88
C ALA A 154 10.19 10.32 -3.66
N GLU A 155 11.25 10.54 -4.47
CA GLU A 155 12.51 9.78 -4.33
C GLU A 155 13.20 10.01 -2.96
N GLU A 156 13.12 11.23 -2.43
CA GLU A 156 13.69 11.58 -1.11
C GLU A 156 12.86 11.05 0.07
N THR A 157 11.55 10.88 -0.13
CA THR A 157 10.60 10.54 0.95
C THR A 157 10.33 9.04 1.06
N LYS A 158 10.36 8.29 -0.05
CA LYS A 158 9.94 6.87 -0.07
C LYS A 158 10.65 5.99 0.97
N GLY A 159 11.93 6.23 1.25
CA GLY A 159 12.71 5.53 2.27
C GLY A 159 12.37 5.90 3.72
N ARG A 160 11.47 6.89 3.93
CA ARG A 160 11.01 7.31 5.26
C ARG A 160 9.59 6.88 5.60
N VAL A 161 8.89 6.27 4.64
CA VAL A 161 7.54 5.74 4.88
C VAL A 161 7.66 4.41 5.60
N CYS A 162 7.46 4.45 6.90
CA CYS A 162 7.52 3.27 7.76
C CYS A 162 6.28 2.40 7.58
N HIS A 163 6.48 1.10 7.59
CA HIS A 163 5.45 0.07 7.50
C HIS A 163 5.66 -0.91 8.65
N TRP A 164 4.92 -0.77 9.73
CA TRP A 164 4.97 -1.73 10.83
C TRP A 164 3.68 -2.53 10.85
N PHE A 165 3.78 -3.85 10.78
CA PHE A 165 2.60 -4.69 10.69
C PHE A 165 2.73 -6.02 11.44
N THR A 166 1.59 -6.62 11.72
CA THR A 166 1.44 -7.97 12.26
C THR A 166 0.36 -8.71 11.48
N VAL A 167 0.49 -10.01 11.37
CA VAL A 167 -0.49 -10.90 10.75
C VAL A 167 -0.88 -12.01 11.71
N ASP A 168 -2.07 -12.55 11.55
CA ASP A 168 -2.51 -13.68 12.36
C ASP A 168 -1.86 -14.99 11.96
N ASP A 169 -1.65 -15.19 10.66
CA ASP A 169 -1.05 -16.40 10.09
C ASP A 169 -0.05 -16.06 8.96
N LEU A 170 1.23 -16.34 9.20
CA LEU A 170 2.30 -16.20 8.20
C LEU A 170 2.18 -17.13 6.99
N ASN A 171 1.35 -18.16 7.08
CA ASN A 171 1.15 -19.09 5.97
C ASN A 171 0.54 -18.42 4.74
N HIS A 172 -0.25 -17.36 4.91
CA HIS A 172 -0.75 -16.57 3.79
C HIS A 172 0.39 -15.92 3.00
N LEU A 173 1.31 -15.21 3.67
CA LEU A 173 2.48 -14.58 3.07
C LEU A 173 3.44 -15.60 2.42
N LYS A 174 3.65 -16.74 3.08
CA LYS A 174 4.47 -17.84 2.57
C LYS A 174 3.87 -18.43 1.29
N ARG A 175 2.58 -18.76 1.32
CA ARG A 175 1.86 -19.33 0.17
C ARG A 175 1.90 -18.37 -1.02
N GLY A 176 1.74 -17.09 -0.77
CA GLY A 176 1.86 -16.04 -1.76
C GLY A 176 3.28 -15.78 -2.26
N GLY A 177 4.31 -16.34 -1.62
CA GLY A 177 5.71 -16.12 -1.99
C GLY A 177 6.26 -14.73 -1.67
N ARG A 178 5.59 -13.93 -0.79
CA ARG A 178 6.03 -12.58 -0.39
C ARG A 178 6.94 -12.58 0.83
N ILE A 179 7.12 -13.75 1.47
CA ILE A 179 8.20 -14.00 2.42
C ILE A 179 8.89 -15.31 2.06
N ASN A 180 10.17 -15.45 2.42
CA ASN A 180 10.88 -16.70 2.21
C ASN A 180 10.47 -17.78 3.24
N ALA A 181 10.72 -19.06 2.90
CA ALA A 181 10.34 -20.20 3.74
C ALA A 181 11.00 -20.19 5.13
N ALA A 182 12.22 -19.66 5.26
CA ALA A 182 12.92 -19.55 6.55
C ALA A 182 12.23 -18.53 7.47
N THR A 183 11.72 -17.45 6.91
CA THR A 183 10.93 -16.45 7.63
C THR A 183 9.64 -17.04 8.21
N ALA A 184 9.00 -17.97 7.51
CA ALA A 184 7.74 -18.60 7.94
C ALA A 184 7.89 -19.51 9.17
N LEU A 185 9.09 -19.96 9.52
CA LEU A 185 9.34 -20.72 10.76
C LEU A 185 9.11 -19.86 12.03
N PHE A 186 8.99 -18.55 11.88
CA PHE A 186 8.69 -17.64 13.00
C PHE A 186 7.26 -17.78 13.55
N GLY A 187 6.30 -18.36 12.81
CA GLY A 187 4.87 -18.34 13.14
C GLY A 187 4.25 -19.67 13.60
N THR A 188 5.02 -20.73 13.84
CA THR A 188 4.47 -22.06 14.18
C THR A 188 4.04 -22.26 15.63
N MET A 189 4.27 -21.30 16.51
CA MET A 189 3.88 -21.41 17.93
C MET A 189 2.53 -20.72 18.17
N LEU A 190 1.59 -21.47 18.74
CA LEU A 190 0.29 -20.95 19.18
C LEU A 190 0.46 -19.69 20.05
N ALA A 191 -0.29 -18.64 19.75
CA ALA A 191 -0.25 -17.34 20.42
C ALA A 191 1.00 -16.47 20.21
N ILE A 192 1.94 -16.84 19.34
CA ILE A 192 3.04 -15.97 18.94
C ILE A 192 2.65 -15.24 17.64
N LYS A 193 2.69 -13.91 17.69
CA LYS A 193 2.43 -13.05 16.54
C LYS A 193 3.71 -12.40 16.06
N PRO A 194 3.99 -12.38 14.74
CA PRO A 194 5.15 -11.69 14.20
C PRO A 194 4.94 -10.16 14.25
N VAL A 195 6.01 -9.43 14.54
CA VAL A 195 6.10 -7.99 14.28
C VAL A 195 7.03 -7.82 13.10
N MET A 196 6.52 -7.24 12.05
CA MET A 196 7.16 -7.17 10.75
C MET A 196 7.26 -5.73 10.27
N HIS A 197 8.19 -5.47 9.35
CA HIS A 197 8.23 -4.22 8.61
C HIS A 197 8.58 -4.43 7.14
N VAL A 198 8.59 -3.36 6.37
CA VAL A 198 9.10 -3.31 5.01
C VAL A 198 10.51 -2.73 5.04
N ASP A 199 11.48 -3.45 4.48
CA ASP A 199 12.88 -3.00 4.43
C ASP A 199 13.13 -1.93 3.34
N ASP A 200 14.37 -1.42 3.27
CA ASP A 200 14.76 -0.38 2.32
C ASP A 200 14.66 -0.82 0.85
N GLU A 201 14.63 -2.11 0.58
CA GLU A 201 14.40 -2.67 -0.75
C GLU A 201 12.91 -2.99 -1.02
N GLY A 202 12.01 -2.64 -0.10
CA GLY A 202 10.57 -2.83 -0.26
C GLY A 202 10.08 -4.26 0.01
N ARG A 203 10.86 -5.09 0.73
CA ARG A 203 10.55 -6.48 1.08
C ARG A 203 9.97 -6.61 2.47
N LEU A 204 9.10 -7.61 2.66
CA LEU A 204 8.51 -7.92 3.96
C LEU A 204 9.47 -8.74 4.81
N ILE A 205 9.89 -8.22 5.94
CA ILE A 205 10.80 -8.91 6.86
C ILE A 205 10.29 -8.94 8.30
N PRO A 206 10.47 -10.07 9.04
CA PRO A 206 10.16 -10.15 10.45
C PRO A 206 11.27 -9.51 11.27
N VAL A 207 10.89 -8.76 12.30
CA VAL A 207 11.81 -8.08 13.21
C VAL A 207 11.79 -8.70 14.59
N SER A 208 10.60 -8.97 15.10
CA SER A 208 10.43 -9.53 16.45
C SER A 208 9.14 -10.36 16.56
N LYS A 209 8.95 -10.94 17.74
CA LYS A 209 7.77 -11.74 18.09
C LYS A 209 7.10 -11.13 19.31
N ALA A 210 5.77 -11.12 19.29
CA ALA A 210 4.95 -10.71 20.42
C ALA A 210 4.10 -11.89 20.91
N ARG A 211 3.87 -11.98 22.22
CA ARG A 211 3.01 -13.02 22.77
C ARG A 211 1.58 -12.50 22.91
N GLY A 212 0.72 -12.99 22.04
CA GLY A 212 -0.70 -12.61 21.98
C GLY A 212 -0.95 -11.37 21.11
N ARG A 213 -2.22 -11.22 20.72
CA ARG A 213 -2.68 -10.19 19.79
C ARG A 213 -2.41 -8.77 20.29
N LYS A 214 -2.87 -8.46 21.51
CA LYS A 214 -2.71 -7.12 22.09
C LYS A 214 -1.25 -6.67 22.15
N ALA A 215 -0.34 -7.59 22.52
CA ALA A 215 1.08 -7.28 22.58
C ALA A 215 1.65 -6.98 21.18
N SER A 216 1.20 -7.69 20.12
CA SER A 216 1.65 -7.38 18.76
C SER A 216 1.16 -6.03 18.27
N LEU A 217 -0.08 -5.66 18.58
CA LEU A 217 -0.63 -4.34 18.25
C LEU A 217 0.12 -3.21 18.98
N THR A 218 0.37 -3.38 20.28
CA THR A 218 1.16 -2.40 21.06
C THR A 218 2.56 -2.24 20.51
N ALA A 219 3.20 -3.35 20.09
CA ALA A 219 4.54 -3.29 19.51
C ALA A 219 4.63 -2.44 18.22
N LEU A 220 3.55 -2.34 17.43
CA LEU A 220 3.53 -1.44 16.27
C LEU A 220 3.61 0.03 16.72
N VAL A 221 2.87 0.38 17.76
CA VAL A 221 2.88 1.74 18.33
C VAL A 221 4.23 2.04 19.00
N ASP A 222 4.84 1.07 19.69
CA ASP A 222 6.18 1.21 20.29
C ASP A 222 7.22 1.55 19.22
N ARG A 223 7.10 0.95 18.02
CA ARG A 223 7.99 1.26 16.90
C ARG A 223 7.77 2.67 16.37
N MET A 224 6.52 3.09 16.25
CA MET A 224 6.22 4.46 15.86
C MET A 224 6.76 5.46 16.89
N GLU A 225 6.56 5.21 18.19
CA GLU A 225 7.08 6.09 19.26
C GLU A 225 8.60 6.22 19.23
N ALA A 226 9.30 5.16 18.84
CA ALA A 226 10.77 5.15 18.75
C ALA A 226 11.34 5.87 17.53
N THR A 227 10.60 5.89 16.39
CA THR A 227 11.19 6.30 15.10
C THR A 227 10.43 7.41 14.37
N ALA A 228 9.20 7.77 14.78
CA ALA A 228 8.41 8.78 14.10
C ALA A 228 9.06 10.17 14.17
N ILE A 229 9.02 10.88 13.04
CA ILE A 229 9.45 12.29 12.96
C ILE A 229 8.24 13.16 13.23
N ASP A 230 8.29 14.02 14.24
CA ASP A 230 7.20 14.94 14.60
C ASP A 230 5.82 14.26 14.54
N PRO A 231 5.56 13.26 15.38
CA PRO A 231 4.36 12.42 15.24
C PRO A 231 3.06 13.21 15.37
N ALA A 232 3.01 14.25 16.20
CA ALA A 232 1.81 15.07 16.38
C ALA A 232 1.42 15.86 15.12
N GLY A 233 2.41 16.24 14.30
CA GLY A 233 2.21 16.97 13.04
C GLY A 233 1.89 16.10 11.84
N GLN A 234 1.88 14.76 12.00
CA GLN A 234 1.67 13.81 10.89
C GLN A 234 0.21 13.41 10.70
N THR A 235 -0.11 13.05 9.46
CA THR A 235 -1.25 12.19 9.15
C THR A 235 -0.77 10.74 9.16
N VAL A 236 -1.41 9.91 9.98
CA VAL A 236 -1.09 8.49 10.15
C VAL A 236 -2.13 7.64 9.45
N PHE A 237 -1.69 6.55 8.84
CA PHE A 237 -2.56 5.61 8.15
C PHE A 237 -2.51 4.24 8.83
N ILE A 238 -3.65 3.57 8.91
CA ILE A 238 -3.79 2.21 9.45
C ILE A 238 -4.62 1.39 8.48
N SER A 239 -4.11 0.23 8.06
CA SER A 239 -4.90 -0.73 7.30
C SER A 239 -5.15 -2.01 8.09
N HIS A 240 -6.32 -2.63 7.86
CA HIS A 240 -6.72 -3.84 8.59
C HIS A 240 -7.34 -4.90 7.67
N GLY A 241 -7.04 -6.14 7.95
CA GLY A 241 -7.61 -7.32 7.30
C GLY A 241 -8.89 -7.77 8.00
N ASP A 242 -9.95 -6.97 7.93
CA ASP A 242 -11.27 -7.23 8.53
C ASP A 242 -11.22 -7.44 10.06
N CYS A 243 -10.48 -6.55 10.75
CA CYS A 243 -10.35 -6.50 12.21
C CYS A 243 -10.37 -5.04 12.70
N LEU A 244 -11.49 -4.34 12.45
CA LEU A 244 -11.64 -2.91 12.72
C LEU A 244 -11.40 -2.54 14.19
N GLU A 245 -11.87 -3.36 15.15
CA GLU A 245 -11.67 -3.13 16.58
C GLU A 245 -10.17 -3.03 16.95
N ASP A 246 -9.34 -3.86 16.34
CA ASP A 246 -7.88 -3.81 16.51
C ASP A 246 -7.29 -2.52 15.91
N ALA A 247 -7.81 -2.07 14.76
CA ALA A 247 -7.37 -0.83 14.13
C ALA A 247 -7.73 0.38 14.98
N GLU A 248 -8.93 0.40 15.55
CA GLU A 248 -9.38 1.44 16.47
C GLU A 248 -8.54 1.45 17.76
N PHE A 249 -8.19 0.26 18.29
CA PHE A 249 -7.27 0.17 19.42
C PHE A 249 -5.91 0.79 19.09
N VAL A 250 -5.30 0.45 17.95
CA VAL A 250 -4.01 1.02 17.51
C VAL A 250 -4.12 2.54 17.32
N ALA A 251 -5.18 3.01 16.67
CA ALA A 251 -5.43 4.44 16.49
C ALA A 251 -5.59 5.19 17.82
N GLY A 252 -6.29 4.59 18.78
CA GLY A 252 -6.43 5.11 20.14
C GLY A 252 -5.10 5.24 20.86
N GLU A 253 -4.24 4.22 20.78
CA GLU A 253 -2.90 4.26 21.37
C GLU A 253 -1.99 5.29 20.68
N VAL A 254 -2.04 5.40 19.36
CA VAL A 254 -1.29 6.40 18.58
C VAL A 254 -1.69 7.82 19.01
N ARG A 255 -3.00 8.11 19.08
CA ARG A 255 -3.49 9.42 19.55
C ARG A 255 -3.07 9.69 20.98
N ARG A 256 -3.27 8.73 21.87
CA ARG A 256 -2.98 8.89 23.31
C ARG A 256 -1.51 9.07 23.60
N ARG A 257 -0.62 8.30 22.95
CA ARG A 257 0.81 8.29 23.28
C ARG A 257 1.60 9.35 22.52
N LEU A 258 1.18 9.67 21.28
CA LEU A 258 1.96 10.44 20.33
C LEU A 258 1.30 11.77 19.93
N GLY A 259 0.07 12.03 20.40
CA GLY A 259 -0.64 13.26 20.11
C GLY A 259 -1.07 13.43 18.65
N VAL A 260 -1.10 12.35 17.87
CA VAL A 260 -1.53 12.39 16.47
C VAL A 260 -3.01 12.75 16.39
N GLU A 261 -3.35 13.78 15.63
CA GLU A 261 -4.73 14.22 15.48
C GLU A 261 -5.44 13.45 14.35
N THR A 262 -4.77 13.29 13.20
CA THR A 262 -5.36 12.71 11.99
C THR A 262 -4.88 11.27 11.79
N VAL A 263 -5.81 10.34 11.91
CA VAL A 263 -5.58 8.92 11.64
C VAL A 263 -6.64 8.42 10.66
N HIS A 264 -6.20 7.95 9.50
CA HIS A 264 -7.06 7.29 8.51
C HIS A 264 -7.00 5.78 8.67
N ILE A 265 -8.17 5.16 8.75
CA ILE A 265 -8.30 3.70 8.85
C ILE A 265 -9.03 3.21 7.60
N ASN A 266 -8.51 2.16 6.96
CA ASN A 266 -9.20 1.48 5.87
C ASN A 266 -8.85 0.00 5.84
N TYR A 267 -9.53 -0.76 5.00
CA TYR A 267 -9.23 -2.16 4.75
C TYR A 267 -7.87 -2.33 4.06
N VAL A 268 -7.21 -3.43 4.34
CA VAL A 268 -6.28 -4.05 3.39
C VAL A 268 -7.12 -4.62 2.27
N GLY A 269 -6.93 -4.14 1.05
CA GLY A 269 -7.71 -4.57 -0.12
C GLY A 269 -7.48 -6.05 -0.48
N PRO A 270 -8.40 -6.66 -1.26
CA PRO A 270 -8.38 -8.10 -1.56
C PRO A 270 -7.07 -8.63 -2.16
N VAL A 271 -6.39 -7.85 -2.99
CA VAL A 271 -5.11 -8.28 -3.59
C VAL A 271 -4.03 -8.48 -2.53
N ILE A 272 -3.81 -7.50 -1.66
CA ILE A 272 -2.85 -7.63 -0.55
C ILE A 272 -3.39 -8.59 0.51
N GLY A 273 -4.69 -8.52 0.82
CA GLY A 273 -5.36 -9.36 1.80
C GLY A 273 -5.27 -10.85 1.51
N ASN A 274 -5.25 -11.26 0.22
CA ASN A 274 -5.01 -12.65 -0.18
C ASN A 274 -3.63 -13.17 0.28
N HIS A 275 -2.63 -12.29 0.29
CA HIS A 275 -1.28 -12.64 0.70
C HIS A 275 -1.06 -12.47 2.21
N SER A 276 -1.68 -11.49 2.86
CA SER A 276 -1.47 -11.20 4.28
C SER A 276 -2.47 -11.90 5.21
N GLY A 277 -3.67 -12.18 4.71
CA GLY A 277 -4.73 -12.88 5.41
C GLY A 277 -5.59 -12.01 6.33
N PRO A 278 -6.71 -12.57 6.82
CA PRO A 278 -7.54 -11.95 7.84
C PRO A 278 -6.74 -11.65 9.12
N GLY A 279 -7.12 -10.60 9.83
CA GLY A 279 -6.42 -10.16 11.04
C GLY A 279 -5.09 -9.45 10.78
N THR A 280 -4.75 -9.15 9.54
CA THR A 280 -3.62 -8.26 9.23
C THR A 280 -3.87 -6.88 9.84
N MET A 281 -2.85 -6.33 10.51
CA MET A 281 -2.88 -4.98 11.07
C MET A 281 -1.60 -4.26 10.70
N ALA A 282 -1.70 -3.09 10.06
CA ALA A 282 -0.54 -2.34 9.63
C ALA A 282 -0.68 -0.85 9.97
N LEU A 283 0.42 -0.25 10.45
CA LEU A 283 0.57 1.13 10.87
C LEU A 283 1.61 1.81 9.99
N PHE A 284 1.28 2.97 9.43
CA PHE A 284 2.10 3.71 8.49
C PHE A 284 2.27 5.16 8.90
N PHE A 285 3.51 5.64 8.88
CA PHE A 285 3.90 6.98 9.29
C PHE A 285 5.25 7.37 8.67
N LEU A 286 5.67 8.62 8.82
CA LEU A 286 7.02 9.04 8.45
C LEU A 286 7.98 8.89 9.62
N GLY A 287 9.08 8.18 9.41
CA GLY A 287 10.11 7.94 10.40
C GLY A 287 11.48 8.47 10.00
N SER A 288 12.38 8.53 10.99
CA SER A 288 13.80 8.87 10.81
C SER A 288 14.57 7.74 10.09
N GLU A 289 14.07 6.53 10.24
CA GLU A 289 14.51 5.30 9.56
C GLU A 289 13.26 4.47 9.22
N ARG A 290 13.38 3.62 8.19
CA ARG A 290 12.29 2.78 7.69
C ARG A 290 12.09 1.52 8.53
#